data_d703374cd5b1f70098ef0131be1ff5bf
#
_entry.id   d703374cd5b1f70098ef0131be1ff5bf
#
_cell.length_a   1.000
_cell.length_b   1.000
_cell.length_c   1.000
_cell.angle_alpha   90.00
_cell.angle_beta   90.00
_cell.angle_gamma   90.00
#
_symmetry.space_group_name_H-M   'P 1'
#
loop_
_entity.id
_entity.type
_entity.pdbx_description
1 polymer ?
#
loop_
_entity_poly.entity_id
_entity_poly.type
_entity_poly.pdbx_seq_one_letter_code
_entity_poly.pdbx_strand_id
1 'polypeptide(L)'
;MAIKKRKLILKIIRTIILIGILIGTLIYILLSPLFNIKDVTVTGNNKLSKEEIISLSEIRTEENIFKTSKNDIKNRIKTNPYVENVKIRRKLPDKVEIIVVERVATYMLPFANSYVYINNQGYMLEITSPKANLPIITGFSTPEENLHEGERLLSEDLVKLGEVLQIIESANANGIQELITKIDISNRQDYTIILEKEKKLIHMGDVSNLSTKMSYINKIIQDEAGIEGEIFVNTDLTNKGAVFREKV
;
A
#
# COMPACT_ATOMS: atom_id res chain seq x y z
N MET A 1 14.22 -6.33 -71.92
CA MET A 1 13.80 -5.75 -70.61
C MET A 1 12.67 -6.51 -69.91
N ALA A 2 11.63 -6.93 -70.58
CA ALA A 2 10.44 -7.64 -69.97
C ALA A 2 10.80 -8.95 -69.24
N ILE A 3 11.67 -9.79 -69.75
CA ILE A 3 12.06 -11.10 -69.17
C ILE A 3 12.78 -10.94 -67.83
N LYS A 4 13.65 -9.92 -67.68
CA LYS A 4 14.33 -9.62 -66.39
C LYS A 4 13.34 -9.14 -65.30
N LYS A 5 12.35 -8.28 -65.66
CA LYS A 5 11.30 -7.82 -64.76
C LYS A 5 10.41 -8.99 -64.31
N ARG A 6 10.04 -9.91 -65.20
CA ARG A 6 9.21 -11.10 -64.88
C ARG A 6 9.93 -12.04 -63.91
N LYS A 7 11.25 -12.30 -64.12
CA LYS A 7 12.05 -13.11 -63.18
C LYS A 7 12.18 -12.45 -61.78
N LEU A 8 12.33 -11.12 -61.71
CA LEU A 8 12.37 -10.38 -60.47
C LEU A 8 11.03 -10.46 -59.72
N ILE A 9 9.93 -10.25 -60.39
CA ILE A 9 8.58 -10.37 -59.79
C ILE A 9 8.35 -11.79 -59.25
N LEU A 10 8.66 -12.83 -59.99
CA LEU A 10 8.54 -14.21 -59.52
C LEU A 10 9.40 -14.52 -58.31
N LYS A 11 10.61 -13.93 -58.23
CA LYS A 11 11.50 -14.04 -57.06
C LYS A 11 10.86 -13.37 -55.82
N ILE A 12 10.29 -12.18 -55.97
CA ILE A 12 9.62 -11.45 -54.92
C ILE A 12 8.41 -12.23 -54.41
N ILE A 13 7.57 -12.73 -55.30
CA ILE A 13 6.39 -13.53 -54.93
C ILE A 13 6.80 -14.80 -54.16
N ARG A 14 7.82 -15.51 -54.62
CA ARG A 14 8.36 -16.70 -53.94
C ARG A 14 8.85 -16.39 -52.53
N THR A 15 9.57 -15.24 -52.39
CA THR A 15 10.05 -14.78 -51.07
C THR A 15 8.90 -14.45 -50.13
N ILE A 16 7.85 -13.76 -50.60
CA ILE A 16 6.64 -13.44 -49.81
C ILE A 16 5.94 -14.73 -49.35
N ILE A 17 5.80 -15.71 -50.24
CA ILE A 17 5.19 -17.02 -49.91
C ILE A 17 6.02 -17.73 -48.83
N LEU A 18 7.35 -17.75 -48.95
CA LEU A 18 8.23 -18.39 -47.97
C LEU A 18 8.13 -17.71 -46.60
N ILE A 19 8.09 -16.36 -46.56
CA ILE A 19 7.88 -15.60 -45.33
C ILE A 19 6.51 -15.92 -44.73
N GLY A 20 5.45 -16.00 -45.56
CA GLY A 20 4.11 -16.36 -45.12
C GLY A 20 4.05 -17.76 -44.48
N ILE A 21 4.72 -18.75 -45.09
CA ILE A 21 4.82 -20.11 -44.55
C ILE A 21 5.57 -20.09 -43.20
N LEU A 22 6.68 -19.37 -43.12
CA LEU A 22 7.49 -19.28 -41.90
C LEU A 22 6.68 -18.67 -40.74
N ILE A 23 5.95 -17.57 -41.00
CA ILE A 23 5.10 -16.91 -40.01
C ILE A 23 3.96 -17.86 -39.61
N GLY A 24 3.29 -18.53 -40.55
CA GLY A 24 2.23 -19.48 -40.27
C GLY A 24 2.70 -20.65 -39.39
N THR A 25 3.87 -21.19 -39.69
CA THR A 25 4.50 -22.25 -38.87
C THR A 25 4.82 -21.76 -37.46
N LEU A 26 5.37 -20.54 -37.32
CA LEU A 26 5.67 -19.96 -36.03
C LEU A 26 4.40 -19.77 -35.18
N ILE A 27 3.33 -19.22 -35.78
CA ILE A 27 2.03 -19.06 -35.10
C ILE A 27 1.47 -20.43 -34.67
N TYR A 28 1.54 -21.43 -35.52
CA TYR A 28 1.08 -22.81 -35.22
C TYR A 28 1.83 -23.36 -33.99
N ILE A 29 3.16 -23.19 -33.93
CA ILE A 29 3.98 -23.63 -32.80
C ILE A 29 3.57 -22.88 -31.54
N LEU A 30 3.44 -21.54 -31.58
CA LEU A 30 3.09 -20.72 -30.41
C LEU A 30 1.69 -21.03 -29.86
N LEU A 31 0.75 -21.46 -30.71
CA LEU A 31 -0.60 -21.85 -30.31
C LEU A 31 -0.71 -23.35 -29.94
N SER A 32 0.38 -24.09 -29.99
CA SER A 32 0.37 -25.54 -29.65
C SER A 32 0.17 -25.74 -28.14
N PRO A 33 -0.29 -26.93 -27.71
CA PRO A 33 -0.45 -27.30 -26.28
C PRO A 33 0.84 -27.27 -25.48
N LEU A 34 2.01 -27.19 -26.13
CA LEU A 34 3.31 -26.99 -25.47
C LEU A 34 3.35 -25.72 -24.64
N PHE A 35 2.61 -24.69 -25.06
CA PHE A 35 2.53 -23.40 -24.40
C PHE A 35 1.28 -23.22 -23.54
N ASN A 36 0.58 -24.32 -23.21
CA ASN A 36 -0.50 -24.26 -22.26
C ASN A 36 0.05 -24.14 -20.84
N ILE A 37 -0.58 -23.26 -20.03
CA ILE A 37 -0.17 -22.98 -18.64
C ILE A 37 -0.39 -24.23 -17.79
N LYS A 38 0.68 -24.75 -17.19
CA LYS A 38 0.64 -25.87 -16.24
C LYS A 38 0.87 -25.44 -14.81
N ASP A 39 1.61 -24.35 -14.59
CA ASP A 39 1.99 -23.92 -13.26
C ASP A 39 1.88 -22.39 -13.13
N VAL A 40 1.36 -21.95 -11.96
CA VAL A 40 1.27 -20.54 -11.60
C VAL A 40 1.96 -20.35 -10.24
N THR A 41 3.04 -19.59 -10.25
CA THR A 41 3.78 -19.25 -9.03
C THR A 41 3.47 -17.83 -8.59
N VAL A 42 3.32 -17.63 -7.26
CA VAL A 42 3.11 -16.31 -6.65
C VAL A 42 4.27 -16.02 -5.72
N THR A 43 4.76 -14.78 -5.75
CA THR A 43 5.84 -14.29 -4.90
C THR A 43 5.56 -12.86 -4.44
N GLY A 44 6.11 -12.49 -3.28
CA GLY A 44 5.96 -11.14 -2.69
C GLY A 44 4.67 -10.93 -1.91
N ASN A 45 3.83 -11.97 -1.80
CA ASN A 45 2.65 -11.97 -0.93
C ASN A 45 3.04 -12.27 0.54
N ASN A 46 2.31 -11.65 1.45
CA ASN A 46 2.44 -11.83 2.90
C ASN A 46 1.07 -11.94 3.58
N LYS A 47 0.19 -10.96 3.37
CA LYS A 47 -1.19 -10.93 3.91
C LYS A 47 -2.12 -11.83 3.09
N LEU A 48 -2.04 -11.78 1.77
CA LEU A 48 -2.88 -12.56 0.86
C LEU A 48 -2.28 -13.95 0.64
N SER A 49 -3.14 -14.96 0.61
CA SER A 49 -2.69 -16.32 0.28
C SER A 49 -2.36 -16.44 -1.21
N LYS A 50 -1.51 -17.42 -1.55
CA LYS A 50 -1.19 -17.74 -2.94
C LYS A 50 -2.45 -18.13 -3.72
N GLU A 51 -3.32 -18.90 -3.10
CA GLU A 51 -4.57 -19.41 -3.65
C GLU A 51 -5.54 -18.27 -3.97
N GLU A 52 -5.64 -17.27 -3.08
CA GLU A 52 -6.47 -16.08 -3.29
C GLU A 52 -5.97 -15.26 -4.48
N ILE A 53 -4.67 -15.02 -4.59
CA ILE A 53 -4.07 -14.27 -5.72
C ILE A 53 -4.27 -15.01 -7.04
N ILE A 54 -4.11 -16.34 -7.05
CA ILE A 54 -4.37 -17.16 -8.24
C ILE A 54 -5.85 -17.08 -8.63
N SER A 55 -6.76 -17.17 -7.65
CA SER A 55 -8.20 -17.02 -7.88
C SER A 55 -8.54 -15.65 -8.49
N LEU A 56 -8.02 -14.56 -7.91
CA LEU A 56 -8.20 -13.20 -8.44
C LEU A 56 -7.64 -13.03 -9.86
N SER A 57 -6.57 -13.74 -10.18
CA SER A 57 -5.94 -13.68 -11.50
C SER A 57 -6.83 -14.24 -12.62
N GLU A 58 -7.75 -15.15 -12.28
CA GLU A 58 -8.56 -15.96 -13.22
C GLU A 58 -7.72 -16.69 -14.28
N ILE A 59 -6.45 -16.95 -13.99
CA ILE A 59 -5.61 -17.76 -14.88
C ILE A 59 -6.09 -19.20 -14.82
N ARG A 60 -6.40 -19.75 -16.01
CA ARG A 60 -6.81 -21.16 -16.16
C ARG A 60 -5.62 -21.99 -16.60
N THR A 61 -5.40 -23.11 -15.92
CA THR A 61 -4.51 -24.15 -16.42
C THR A 61 -5.06 -24.70 -17.75
N GLU A 62 -4.19 -25.21 -18.59
CA GLU A 62 -4.47 -25.68 -19.94
C GLU A 62 -4.86 -24.57 -20.95
N GLU A 63 -4.92 -23.31 -20.56
CA GLU A 63 -5.06 -22.19 -21.47
C GLU A 63 -3.70 -21.76 -22.04
N ASN A 64 -3.66 -21.42 -23.33
CA ASN A 64 -2.42 -21.02 -23.97
C ASN A 64 -1.87 -19.71 -23.38
N ILE A 65 -0.61 -19.71 -22.96
CA ILE A 65 0.06 -18.60 -22.25
C ILE A 65 0.09 -17.29 -23.06
N PHE A 66 0.04 -17.37 -24.40
CA PHE A 66 0.05 -16.19 -25.26
C PHE A 66 -1.33 -15.55 -25.44
N LYS A 67 -2.41 -16.32 -25.21
CA LYS A 67 -3.79 -15.82 -25.26
C LYS A 67 -4.17 -15.02 -24.02
N THR A 68 -3.53 -15.28 -22.90
CA THR A 68 -3.83 -14.63 -21.63
C THR A 68 -3.23 -13.22 -21.58
N SER A 69 -4.06 -12.20 -21.35
CA SER A 69 -3.63 -10.80 -21.24
C SER A 69 -2.98 -10.51 -19.89
N LYS A 70 -1.72 -10.08 -19.90
CA LYS A 70 -1.03 -9.66 -18.65
C LYS A 70 -1.70 -8.47 -17.97
N ASN A 71 -2.24 -7.53 -18.75
CA ASN A 71 -2.89 -6.34 -18.22
C ASN A 71 -4.21 -6.68 -17.54
N ASP A 72 -4.99 -7.61 -18.11
CA ASP A 72 -6.26 -8.02 -17.52
C ASP A 72 -6.03 -8.78 -16.21
N ILE A 73 -5.06 -9.69 -16.18
CA ILE A 73 -4.62 -10.37 -14.94
C ILE A 73 -4.22 -9.33 -13.89
N LYS A 74 -3.38 -8.37 -14.26
CA LYS A 74 -2.91 -7.32 -13.35
C LYS A 74 -4.09 -6.51 -12.80
N ASN A 75 -5.03 -6.12 -13.65
CA ASN A 75 -6.19 -5.32 -13.26
C ASN A 75 -7.11 -6.10 -12.31
N ARG A 76 -7.36 -7.39 -12.58
CA ARG A 76 -8.15 -8.26 -11.69
C ARG A 76 -7.52 -8.41 -10.32
N ILE A 77 -6.22 -8.72 -10.25
CA ILE A 77 -5.52 -8.85 -8.96
C ILE A 77 -5.52 -7.51 -8.19
N LYS A 78 -5.42 -6.38 -8.88
CA LYS A 78 -5.46 -5.03 -8.28
C LYS A 78 -6.83 -4.60 -7.75
N THR A 79 -7.89 -5.38 -7.98
CA THR A 79 -9.19 -5.12 -7.33
C THR A 79 -9.12 -5.38 -5.82
N ASN A 80 -8.18 -6.19 -5.34
CA ASN A 80 -7.98 -6.36 -3.92
C ASN A 80 -7.24 -5.13 -3.34
N PRO A 81 -7.80 -4.44 -2.32
CA PRO A 81 -7.23 -3.22 -1.74
C PRO A 81 -5.82 -3.38 -1.18
N TYR A 82 -5.46 -4.58 -0.72
CA TYR A 82 -4.11 -4.88 -0.23
C TYR A 82 -3.07 -4.93 -1.34
N VAL A 83 -3.46 -4.97 -2.61
CA VAL A 83 -2.52 -5.05 -3.72
C VAL A 83 -2.10 -3.66 -4.20
N GLU A 84 -0.86 -3.29 -3.95
CA GLU A 84 -0.27 -2.04 -4.46
C GLU A 84 0.15 -2.19 -5.92
N ASN A 85 0.92 -3.23 -6.21
CA ASN A 85 1.41 -3.47 -7.57
C ASN A 85 1.51 -4.95 -7.90
N VAL A 86 1.40 -5.26 -9.21
CA VAL A 86 1.51 -6.61 -9.73
C VAL A 86 2.39 -6.61 -10.97
N LYS A 87 3.28 -7.59 -11.06
CA LYS A 87 4.08 -7.85 -12.25
C LYS A 87 3.88 -9.29 -12.71
N ILE A 88 3.46 -9.47 -13.96
CA ILE A 88 3.22 -10.77 -14.57
C ILE A 88 4.39 -11.12 -15.49
N ARG A 89 5.01 -12.27 -15.24
CA ARG A 89 6.07 -12.80 -16.07
C ARG A 89 5.66 -14.16 -16.65
N ARG A 90 5.78 -14.31 -17.96
CA ARG A 90 5.68 -15.61 -18.61
C ARG A 90 7.04 -16.28 -18.56
N LYS A 91 7.10 -17.45 -17.94
CA LYS A 91 8.28 -18.34 -17.95
C LYS A 91 7.99 -19.49 -18.88
N LEU A 92 8.38 -19.30 -20.14
CA LEU A 92 8.12 -20.28 -21.19
C LEU A 92 8.78 -21.64 -20.88
N PRO A 93 8.15 -22.74 -21.32
CA PRO A 93 7.00 -22.76 -22.21
C PRO A 93 5.64 -22.63 -21.51
N ASP A 94 5.47 -23.02 -20.23
CA ASP A 94 4.20 -23.40 -19.62
C ASP A 94 3.96 -22.82 -18.21
N LYS A 95 4.78 -21.81 -17.77
CA LYS A 95 4.65 -21.24 -16.43
C LYS A 95 4.35 -19.74 -16.44
N VAL A 96 3.52 -19.31 -15.47
CA VAL A 96 3.26 -17.90 -15.19
C VAL A 96 3.73 -17.58 -13.77
N GLU A 97 4.51 -16.51 -13.63
CA GLU A 97 4.93 -15.96 -12.35
C GLU A 97 4.20 -14.66 -12.09
N ILE A 98 3.50 -14.59 -10.96
CA ILE A 98 2.82 -13.41 -10.44
C ILE A 98 3.69 -12.86 -9.29
N ILE A 99 4.16 -11.64 -9.42
CA ILE A 99 4.93 -10.94 -8.39
C ILE A 99 4.05 -9.83 -7.86
N VAL A 100 3.70 -9.90 -6.58
CA VAL A 100 2.81 -8.94 -5.92
C VAL A 100 3.62 -8.06 -4.97
N VAL A 101 3.24 -6.79 -4.88
CA VAL A 101 3.65 -5.87 -3.81
C VAL A 101 2.37 -5.53 -3.05
N GLU A 102 2.35 -5.83 -1.76
CA GLU A 102 1.20 -5.58 -0.91
C GLU A 102 1.34 -4.27 -0.13
N ARG A 103 0.19 -3.62 0.11
CA ARG A 103 0.07 -2.52 1.06
C ARG A 103 0.05 -3.08 2.48
N VAL A 104 0.67 -2.37 3.40
CA VAL A 104 0.69 -2.71 4.82
C VAL A 104 -0.25 -1.78 5.56
N ALA A 105 -1.19 -2.32 6.34
CA ALA A 105 -2.01 -1.55 7.25
C ALA A 105 -1.14 -0.91 8.32
N THR A 106 -1.26 0.40 8.52
CA THR A 106 -0.43 1.19 9.43
C THR A 106 -1.25 1.88 10.51
N TYR A 107 -2.50 2.23 10.20
CA TYR A 107 -3.41 2.96 11.08
C TYR A 107 -4.82 2.43 10.99
N MET A 108 -5.63 2.76 12.01
CA MET A 108 -7.05 2.50 12.05
C MET A 108 -7.82 3.81 12.16
N LEU A 109 -8.93 3.93 11.42
CA LEU A 109 -9.89 5.02 11.56
C LEU A 109 -11.17 4.46 12.19
N PRO A 110 -11.78 5.12 13.18
CA PRO A 110 -13.07 4.70 13.71
C PRO A 110 -14.16 4.75 12.63
N PHE A 111 -14.98 3.71 12.54
CA PHE A 111 -16.09 3.61 11.60
C PHE A 111 -17.23 2.81 12.23
N ALA A 112 -18.29 3.49 12.66
CA ALA A 112 -19.40 2.87 13.40
C ALA A 112 -18.89 1.96 14.55
N ASN A 113 -19.22 0.66 14.54
CA ASN A 113 -18.73 -0.33 15.51
C ASN A 113 -17.49 -1.10 15.05
N SER A 114 -16.79 -0.59 14.03
CA SER A 114 -15.63 -1.20 13.38
C SER A 114 -14.53 -0.18 13.16
N TYR A 115 -13.50 -0.59 12.43
CA TYR A 115 -12.41 0.29 12.03
C TYR A 115 -12.09 0.10 10.54
N VAL A 116 -11.75 1.20 9.87
CA VAL A 116 -11.14 1.19 8.54
C VAL A 116 -9.64 1.10 8.72
N TYR A 117 -9.02 0.06 8.20
CA TYR A 117 -7.57 -0.07 8.16
C TYR A 117 -7.03 0.70 6.97
N ILE A 118 -6.07 1.57 7.20
CA ILE A 118 -5.42 2.35 6.14
C ILE A 118 -3.92 2.11 6.13
N ASN A 119 -3.31 2.30 4.96
CA ASN A 119 -1.86 2.35 4.84
C ASN A 119 -1.32 3.78 4.98
N ASN A 120 -0.01 3.95 4.97
CA ASN A 120 0.67 5.25 5.04
C ASN A 120 0.39 6.19 3.85
N GLN A 121 -0.19 5.70 2.77
CA GLN A 121 -0.61 6.50 1.62
C GLN A 121 -2.10 6.89 1.69
N GLY A 122 -2.82 6.48 2.73
CA GLY A 122 -4.24 6.76 2.92
C GLY A 122 -5.19 5.88 2.11
N TYR A 123 -4.73 4.73 1.58
CA TYR A 123 -5.63 3.75 0.98
C TYR A 123 -6.35 2.95 2.05
N MET A 124 -7.66 2.81 1.92
CA MET A 124 -8.52 2.00 2.77
C MET A 124 -8.43 0.53 2.34
N LEU A 125 -7.97 -0.33 3.25
CA LEU A 125 -7.60 -1.70 2.93
C LEU A 125 -8.69 -2.72 3.28
N GLU A 126 -9.25 -2.59 4.49
CA GLU A 126 -10.38 -3.41 4.97
C GLU A 126 -11.17 -2.67 6.04
N ILE A 127 -12.45 -3.04 6.18
CA ILE A 127 -13.33 -2.55 7.24
C ILE A 127 -13.68 -3.74 8.14
N THR A 128 -13.19 -3.72 9.37
CA THR A 128 -13.34 -4.86 10.28
C THR A 128 -13.20 -4.46 11.74
N SER A 129 -13.56 -5.36 12.66
CA SER A 129 -13.22 -5.23 14.08
C SER A 129 -11.70 -5.18 14.28
N PRO A 130 -11.18 -4.54 15.34
CA PRO A 130 -9.74 -4.43 15.54
C PRO A 130 -9.10 -5.82 15.68
N LYS A 131 -8.12 -6.10 14.81
CA LYS A 131 -7.34 -7.34 14.79
C LYS A 131 -5.86 -7.12 15.08
N ALA A 132 -5.43 -5.86 15.01
CA ALA A 132 -4.04 -5.47 15.18
C ALA A 132 -3.94 -4.29 16.15
N ASN A 133 -2.81 -4.20 16.84
CA ASN A 133 -2.53 -3.07 17.74
C ASN A 133 -1.88 -1.94 16.91
N LEU A 134 -2.68 -1.27 16.09
CA LEU A 134 -2.25 -0.14 15.28
C LEU A 134 -2.77 1.17 15.90
N PRO A 135 -2.03 2.28 15.75
CA PRO A 135 -2.51 3.59 16.20
C PRO A 135 -3.82 3.99 15.54
N ILE A 136 -4.73 4.54 16.33
CA ILE A 136 -6.02 5.05 15.86
C ILE A 136 -5.85 6.52 15.48
N ILE A 137 -6.27 6.89 14.28
CA ILE A 137 -6.34 8.30 13.86
C ILE A 137 -7.79 8.77 13.95
N THR A 138 -8.02 9.90 14.61
CA THR A 138 -9.33 10.57 14.70
C THR A 138 -9.25 12.00 14.18
N GLY A 139 -10.41 12.63 13.91
CA GLY A 139 -10.46 14.02 13.43
C GLY A 139 -10.16 14.17 11.94
N PHE A 140 -10.25 13.09 11.16
CA PHE A 140 -10.22 13.16 9.70
C PHE A 140 -11.51 13.78 9.15
N SER A 141 -11.41 14.38 7.95
CA SER A 141 -12.49 15.13 7.28
C SER A 141 -13.24 14.28 6.24
N THR A 142 -12.69 13.12 5.85
CA THR A 142 -13.32 12.20 4.89
C THR A 142 -14.65 11.71 5.45
N PRO A 143 -15.81 11.98 4.78
CA PRO A 143 -17.12 11.56 5.24
C PRO A 143 -17.24 10.03 5.31
N GLU A 144 -18.06 9.53 6.25
CA GLU A 144 -18.26 8.08 6.42
C GLU A 144 -18.77 7.39 5.16
N GLU A 145 -19.63 8.07 4.36
CA GLU A 145 -20.11 7.54 3.09
C GLU A 145 -19.02 7.36 2.03
N ASN A 146 -17.85 7.93 2.22
CA ASN A 146 -16.70 7.79 1.33
C ASN A 146 -15.64 6.80 1.87
N LEU A 147 -15.91 6.16 3.00
CA LEU A 147 -15.01 5.16 3.58
C LEU A 147 -15.29 3.79 2.95
N HIS A 148 -14.69 3.52 1.80
CA HIS A 148 -14.82 2.27 1.06
C HIS A 148 -13.47 1.61 0.83
N GLU A 149 -13.43 0.28 0.89
CA GLU A 149 -12.23 -0.50 0.59
C GLU A 149 -11.72 -0.24 -0.84
N GLY A 150 -10.42 -0.04 -0.97
CA GLY A 150 -9.76 0.27 -2.24
C GLY A 150 -9.70 1.77 -2.56
N GLU A 151 -10.55 2.57 -1.94
CA GLU A 151 -10.56 4.03 -2.10
C GLU A 151 -9.48 4.70 -1.25
N ARG A 152 -9.31 5.99 -1.45
CA ARG A 152 -8.30 6.78 -0.76
C ARG A 152 -8.95 7.93 0.00
N LEU A 153 -8.41 8.28 1.15
CA LEU A 153 -8.84 9.44 1.92
C LEU A 153 -8.83 10.72 1.07
N LEU A 154 -9.64 11.71 1.45
CA LEU A 154 -9.65 13.01 0.79
C LEU A 154 -8.27 13.68 0.87
N SER A 155 -7.97 14.52 -0.11
CA SER A 155 -6.66 15.20 -0.22
C SER A 155 -6.27 16.01 1.02
N GLU A 156 -7.25 16.59 1.72
CA GLU A 156 -7.02 17.29 2.99
C GLU A 156 -6.47 16.35 4.07
N ASP A 157 -7.09 15.18 4.23
CA ASP A 157 -6.64 14.17 5.19
C ASP A 157 -5.30 13.54 4.80
N LEU A 158 -5.00 13.45 3.49
CA LEU A 158 -3.69 12.99 3.03
C LEU A 158 -2.56 13.94 3.42
N VAL A 159 -2.82 15.27 3.47
CA VAL A 159 -1.84 16.24 3.97
C VAL A 159 -1.61 16.01 5.46
N LYS A 160 -2.67 15.91 6.26
CA LYS A 160 -2.58 15.61 7.69
C LYS A 160 -1.89 14.27 7.96
N LEU A 161 -2.20 13.23 7.16
CA LEU A 161 -1.54 11.91 7.26
C LEU A 161 -0.04 12.01 6.99
N GLY A 162 0.39 12.84 6.03
CA GLY A 162 1.80 13.13 5.79
C GLY A 162 2.49 13.75 7.01
N GLU A 163 1.79 14.59 7.77
CA GLU A 163 2.29 15.17 9.02
C GLU A 163 2.32 14.13 10.15
N VAL A 164 1.31 13.25 10.24
CA VAL A 164 1.32 12.10 11.17
C VAL A 164 2.53 11.21 10.92
N LEU A 165 2.89 10.94 9.65
CA LEU A 165 4.09 10.15 9.34
C LEU A 165 5.37 10.80 9.90
N GLN A 166 5.52 12.12 9.81
CA GLN A 166 6.67 12.84 10.39
C GLN A 166 6.68 12.71 11.91
N ILE A 167 5.50 12.81 12.56
CA ILE A 167 5.36 12.60 14.01
C ILE A 167 5.83 11.20 14.40
N ILE A 168 5.34 10.16 13.70
CA ILE A 168 5.68 8.77 13.95
C ILE A 168 7.17 8.49 13.70
N GLU A 169 7.76 9.02 12.63
CA GLU A 169 9.19 8.90 12.36
C GLU A 169 10.03 9.52 13.48
N SER A 170 9.64 10.70 13.95
CA SER A 170 10.31 11.37 15.07
C SER A 170 10.11 10.60 16.38
N ALA A 171 8.92 10.06 16.64
CA ALA A 171 8.64 9.20 17.78
C ALA A 171 9.50 7.92 17.77
N ASN A 172 9.66 7.31 16.59
CA ASN A 172 10.52 6.13 16.40
C ASN A 172 11.98 6.46 16.75
N ALA A 173 12.50 7.57 16.25
CA ALA A 173 13.87 8.02 16.53
C ALA A 173 14.12 8.28 18.03
N ASN A 174 13.06 8.55 18.81
CA ASN A 174 13.11 8.76 20.25
C ASN A 174 12.62 7.56 21.08
N GLY A 175 12.32 6.39 20.45
CA GLY A 175 11.95 5.16 21.11
C GLY A 175 10.55 5.14 21.74
N ILE A 176 9.65 6.04 21.35
CA ILE A 176 8.29 6.16 21.90
C ILE A 176 7.17 5.81 20.91
N GLN A 177 7.50 5.39 19.67
CA GLN A 177 6.52 5.06 18.66
C GLN A 177 5.52 3.99 19.13
N GLU A 178 6.01 2.93 19.74
CA GLU A 178 5.20 1.78 20.21
C GLU A 178 4.24 2.14 21.36
N LEU A 179 4.44 3.31 21.99
CA LEU A 179 3.56 3.80 23.05
C LEU A 179 2.35 4.54 22.50
N ILE A 180 2.39 5.00 21.25
CA ILE A 180 1.34 5.79 20.63
C ILE A 180 0.14 4.89 20.33
N THR A 181 -0.99 5.16 20.97
CA THR A 181 -2.24 4.41 20.76
C THR A 181 -3.25 5.17 19.92
N LYS A 182 -3.24 6.51 20.01
CA LYS A 182 -4.18 7.36 19.25
C LYS A 182 -3.55 8.71 18.91
N ILE A 183 -3.89 9.22 17.73
CA ILE A 183 -3.52 10.56 17.25
C ILE A 183 -4.80 11.26 16.78
N ASP A 184 -5.10 12.43 17.33
CA ASP A 184 -6.18 13.28 16.85
C ASP A 184 -5.62 14.35 15.91
N ILE A 185 -6.17 14.39 14.69
CA ILE A 185 -5.77 15.30 13.62
C ILE A 185 -6.83 16.35 13.28
N SER A 186 -7.82 16.56 14.16
CA SER A 186 -8.90 17.51 13.93
C SER A 186 -8.41 18.94 13.81
N ASN A 187 -7.41 19.32 14.60
CA ASN A 187 -6.79 20.63 14.55
C ASN A 187 -5.33 20.52 14.10
N ARG A 188 -5.05 20.96 12.87
CA ARG A 188 -3.69 20.93 12.30
C ARG A 188 -2.65 21.78 13.04
N GLN A 189 -3.10 22.76 13.82
CA GLN A 189 -2.22 23.60 14.63
C GLN A 189 -1.96 23.02 16.04
N ASP A 190 -2.72 22.01 16.43
CA ASP A 190 -2.58 21.36 17.74
C ASP A 190 -2.99 19.90 17.66
N TYR A 191 -2.13 19.06 17.10
CA TYR A 191 -2.31 17.62 17.12
C TYR A 191 -2.18 17.11 18.54
N THR A 192 -3.03 16.14 18.92
CA THR A 192 -2.93 15.48 20.21
C THR A 192 -2.58 14.00 20.06
N ILE A 193 -1.77 13.50 20.97
CA ILE A 193 -1.32 12.10 20.98
C ILE A 193 -1.70 11.49 22.32
N ILE A 194 -2.25 10.28 22.30
CA ILE A 194 -2.60 9.53 23.50
C ILE A 194 -1.68 8.34 23.64
N LEU A 195 -1.09 8.19 24.82
CA LEU A 195 -0.30 7.04 25.27
C LEU A 195 -1.09 6.36 26.37
N GLU A 196 -1.97 5.41 26.03
CA GLU A 196 -2.91 4.81 27.00
C GLU A 196 -2.17 4.08 28.13
N LYS A 197 -1.14 3.30 27.80
CA LYS A 197 -0.35 2.54 28.78
C LYS A 197 0.37 3.45 29.76
N GLU A 198 0.86 4.59 29.28
CA GLU A 198 1.57 5.60 30.05
C GLU A 198 0.61 6.60 30.74
N LYS A 199 -0.69 6.51 30.44
CA LYS A 199 -1.74 7.44 30.91
C LYS A 199 -1.40 8.89 30.61
N LYS A 200 -0.88 9.17 29.40
CA LYS A 200 -0.49 10.51 28.99
C LYS A 200 -1.31 10.99 27.80
N LEU A 201 -1.79 12.24 27.89
CA LEU A 201 -2.30 13.01 26.76
C LEU A 201 -1.26 14.08 26.41
N ILE A 202 -0.85 14.13 25.14
CA ILE A 202 0.18 15.02 24.66
C ILE A 202 -0.43 16.06 23.74
N HIS A 203 -0.26 17.35 24.08
CA HIS A 203 -0.56 18.50 23.24
C HIS A 203 0.69 18.85 22.42
N MET A 204 0.71 18.32 21.18
CA MET A 204 1.89 18.38 20.31
C MET A 204 2.05 19.73 19.63
N GLY A 205 0.94 20.45 19.36
CA GLY A 205 0.94 21.58 18.44
C GLY A 205 1.11 21.13 16.99
N ASP A 206 1.76 21.94 16.19
CA ASP A 206 2.11 21.63 14.80
C ASP A 206 3.33 20.67 14.69
N VAL A 207 3.73 20.37 13.46
CA VAL A 207 4.88 19.49 13.18
C VAL A 207 6.23 20.19 13.18
N SER A 208 6.33 21.42 13.73
CA SER A 208 7.60 22.09 13.91
C SER A 208 8.41 21.49 15.06
N ASN A 209 9.75 21.50 14.95
CA ASN A 209 10.67 21.07 16.01
C ASN A 209 10.40 19.68 16.61
N LEU A 210 9.87 18.73 15.80
CA LEU A 210 9.44 17.40 16.26
C LEU A 210 10.51 16.67 17.08
N SER A 211 11.77 16.71 16.68
CA SER A 211 12.87 16.03 17.40
C SER A 211 13.00 16.56 18.84
N THR A 212 12.94 17.87 19.01
CA THR A 212 13.00 18.50 20.35
C THR A 212 11.75 18.16 21.16
N LYS A 213 10.56 18.25 20.57
CA LYS A 213 9.29 17.88 21.21
C LYS A 213 9.31 16.43 21.69
N MET A 214 9.71 15.49 20.84
CA MET A 214 9.77 14.06 21.20
C MET A 214 10.80 13.78 22.28
N SER A 215 11.92 14.49 22.29
CA SER A 215 12.92 14.37 23.35
C SER A 215 12.38 14.79 24.73
N TYR A 216 11.64 15.92 24.79
CA TYR A 216 10.95 16.35 26.01
C TYR A 216 9.87 15.35 26.44
N ILE A 217 9.05 14.85 25.50
CA ILE A 217 8.01 13.86 25.79
C ILE A 217 8.63 12.60 26.39
N ASN A 218 9.70 12.07 25.77
CA ASN A 218 10.36 10.86 26.26
C ASN A 218 10.91 11.08 27.69
N LYS A 219 11.53 12.23 27.95
CA LYS A 219 12.03 12.58 29.28
C LYS A 219 10.89 12.63 30.31
N ILE A 220 9.77 13.31 30.00
CA ILE A 220 8.63 13.40 30.90
C ILE A 220 7.99 12.04 31.17
N ILE A 221 7.89 11.16 30.15
CA ILE A 221 7.40 9.79 30.33
C ILE A 221 8.25 9.04 31.37
N GLN A 222 9.57 9.22 31.34
CA GLN A 222 10.49 8.59 32.29
C GLN A 222 10.42 9.19 33.68
N ASP A 223 10.42 10.54 33.76
CA ASP A 223 10.43 11.27 35.04
C ASP A 223 9.09 11.13 35.81
N GLU A 224 7.97 11.05 35.06
CA GLU A 224 6.60 10.99 35.61
C GLU A 224 5.96 9.62 35.34
N ALA A 225 6.73 8.55 35.41
CA ALA A 225 6.26 7.20 35.12
C ALA A 225 5.12 6.78 36.08
N GLY A 226 4.03 6.27 35.49
CA GLY A 226 2.85 5.80 36.24
C GLY A 226 1.86 6.91 36.66
N ILE A 227 2.22 8.17 36.58
CA ILE A 227 1.36 9.32 36.93
C ILE A 227 0.49 9.68 35.72
N GLU A 228 -0.83 9.76 35.88
CA GLU A 228 -1.74 10.22 34.83
C GLU A 228 -1.65 11.73 34.64
N GLY A 229 -1.57 12.21 33.39
CA GLY A 229 -1.51 13.65 33.15
C GLY A 229 -1.35 14.05 31.68
N GLU A 230 -1.19 15.35 31.50
CA GLU A 230 -1.09 16.01 30.21
C GLU A 230 0.30 16.59 30.00
N ILE A 231 0.86 16.38 28.83
CA ILE A 231 2.17 16.90 28.41
C ILE A 231 1.94 17.99 27.36
N PHE A 232 2.44 19.18 27.60
CA PHE A 232 2.33 20.32 26.69
C PHE A 232 3.71 20.59 26.08
N VAL A 233 3.85 20.28 24.78
CA VAL A 233 5.01 20.63 23.95
C VAL A 233 4.66 21.61 22.84
N ASN A 234 3.42 22.09 22.82
CA ASN A 234 2.92 23.17 21.95
C ASN A 234 3.25 24.57 22.47
N THR A 235 4.19 24.68 23.41
CA THR A 235 4.67 25.93 24.04
C THR A 235 5.96 26.38 23.40
N ASP A 236 6.43 27.59 23.80
CA ASP A 236 7.78 28.07 23.49
C ASP A 236 8.82 27.23 24.27
N LEU A 237 9.26 26.15 23.66
CA LEU A 237 10.20 25.20 24.27
C LEU A 237 11.57 25.81 24.60
N THR A 238 11.95 26.91 23.93
CA THR A 238 13.23 27.58 24.15
C THR A 238 13.24 28.35 25.46
N ASN A 239 12.14 29.00 25.79
CA ASN A 239 12.05 29.91 26.99
C ASN A 239 11.33 29.22 28.15
N LYS A 240 10.35 28.33 27.89
CA LYS A 240 9.48 27.76 28.93
C LYS A 240 9.69 26.26 29.10
N GLY A 241 10.32 25.56 28.13
CA GLY A 241 10.39 24.10 28.12
C GLY A 241 9.03 23.43 27.92
N ALA A 242 9.01 22.12 28.05
CA ALA A 242 7.77 21.35 28.09
C ALA A 242 7.15 21.37 29.49
N VAL A 243 5.83 21.30 29.57
CA VAL A 243 5.08 21.35 30.84
C VAL A 243 4.34 20.01 31.01
N PHE A 244 4.45 19.43 32.20
CA PHE A 244 3.61 18.31 32.63
C PHE A 244 2.56 18.83 33.63
N ARG A 245 1.32 18.40 33.46
CA ARG A 245 0.22 18.66 34.40
C ARG A 245 -0.39 17.34 34.82
N GLU A 246 -0.22 17.01 36.08
CA GLU A 246 -0.87 15.84 36.68
C GLU A 246 -2.40 16.00 36.64
N LYS A 247 -3.09 14.93 36.36
CA LYS A 247 -4.54 14.86 36.43
C LYS A 247 -4.95 14.39 37.83
N VAL A 248 -5.48 15.29 38.61
CA VAL A 248 -5.95 15.07 39.99
C VAL A 248 -7.33 14.41 39.98
#